data_f94403b39b1858aae31ceb569657d927
#
_entry.id   f94403b39b1858aae31ceb569657d927
#
_cell.length_a   1.000
_cell.length_b   1.000
_cell.length_c   1.000
_cell.angle_alpha   90.00
_cell.angle_beta   90.00
_cell.angle_gamma   90.00
#
_symmetry.space_group_name_H-M   'P 1'
#
loop_
_entity.id
_entity.type
_entity.pdbx_description
1 polymer ?
#
loop_
_entity_poly.entity_id
_entity_poly.type
_entity_poly.pdbx_seq_one_letter_code
_entity_poly.pdbx_strand_id
1 'polypeptide(L)'
;MRKDVDEILAEKGVGSMLLYSESVKDANMYYLTRFLAPDPFVFLKQVDAEPMIVVGQMERARAEKESCIKNVRSFLDYDYVRIVKSTSDPNIGEMRFVATVVKKELGTNETIYVPPNLPVALADVLRQEGLKLKPMFDVVEKARRTKEREEIEAIESVQRTVEEATSKAIELIKNAEVDANGRLFLREDDKKNPLTAGKVRSVFDHTFADRGCVAEEETIVACGPRGADPHYSGEASDVLKADQPVVLDVFPKSVRKRYVSDMTRTIVKGRASKTVKKMFETVLETKNAAADAIRAGVLGSDMQKLCYDMLEKAGYQTIRGGKKISKGYTHGLGHGIGLAIHEAPRMSEFYKYPLEEHNVVSVEPGLYDPEIGGVRIEDVVDVTKKGCNNLTRMDIFLEV
;
A
#
# COMPACT_ATOMS: atom_id res chain seq x y z
N MET A 1 10.70 18.82 4.44
CA MET A 1 11.27 17.61 3.82
C MET A 1 12.18 16.96 4.84
N ARG A 2 12.24 15.62 4.91
CA ARG A 2 13.14 14.89 5.83
C ARG A 2 14.59 15.13 5.45
N LYS A 3 15.48 15.22 6.45
CA LYS A 3 16.92 15.48 6.24
C LYS A 3 17.65 14.34 5.52
N ASP A 4 17.20 13.10 5.72
CA ASP A 4 17.77 11.91 5.09
C ASP A 4 17.61 11.89 3.54
N VAL A 5 16.67 12.65 2.98
CA VAL A 5 16.55 12.77 1.52
C VAL A 5 17.81 13.39 0.91
N ASP A 6 18.39 14.41 1.54
CA ASP A 6 19.64 15.02 1.06
C ASP A 6 20.82 14.06 1.15
N GLU A 7 20.91 13.27 2.24
CA GLU A 7 21.92 12.23 2.40
C GLU A 7 21.80 11.16 1.31
N ILE A 8 20.58 10.69 1.03
CA ILE A 8 20.33 9.69 -0.03
C ILE A 8 20.66 10.25 -1.42
N LEU A 9 20.32 11.53 -1.69
CA LEU A 9 20.69 12.17 -2.96
C LEU A 9 22.21 12.24 -3.13
N ALA A 10 22.93 12.62 -2.09
CA ALA A 10 24.39 12.69 -2.09
C ALA A 10 25.02 11.29 -2.29
N GLU A 11 24.58 10.27 -1.55
CA GLU A 11 25.04 8.88 -1.70
C GLU A 11 24.86 8.35 -3.14
N LYS A 12 23.75 8.72 -3.79
CA LYS A 12 23.42 8.29 -5.15
C LYS A 12 24.02 9.19 -6.24
N GLY A 13 24.72 10.24 -5.86
CA GLY A 13 25.31 11.21 -6.80
C GLY A 13 24.26 11.98 -7.60
N VAL A 14 23.10 12.27 -7.00
CA VAL A 14 21.99 13.02 -7.59
C VAL A 14 22.15 14.49 -7.29
N GLY A 15 22.58 15.30 -8.27
CA GLY A 15 22.76 16.75 -8.11
C GLY A 15 21.46 17.54 -8.13
N SER A 16 20.53 17.18 -9.02
CA SER A 16 19.25 17.87 -9.19
C SER A 16 18.12 16.90 -9.47
N MET A 17 16.96 17.11 -8.91
CA MET A 17 15.79 16.24 -9.01
C MET A 17 14.55 17.01 -9.45
N LEU A 18 13.80 16.44 -10.40
CA LEU A 18 12.48 16.91 -10.84
C LEU A 18 11.43 15.82 -10.62
N LEU A 19 10.31 16.19 -9.99
CA LEU A 19 9.06 15.44 -10.06
C LEU A 19 7.96 16.31 -10.68
N TYR A 20 7.07 15.68 -11.43
CA TYR A 20 5.86 16.30 -11.99
C TYR A 20 4.70 15.31 -11.93
N SER A 21 3.82 15.49 -10.99
CA SER A 21 2.66 14.61 -10.76
C SER A 21 1.66 15.25 -9.79
N GLU A 22 0.46 14.69 -9.73
CA GLU A 22 -0.53 14.99 -8.70
C GLU A 22 -0.22 14.21 -7.39
N SER A 23 -0.11 14.90 -6.28
CA SER A 23 0.25 14.29 -5.00
C SER A 23 -0.87 13.46 -4.36
N VAL A 24 -2.10 13.57 -4.86
CA VAL A 24 -3.22 12.70 -4.43
C VAL A 24 -2.99 11.25 -4.85
N LYS A 25 -2.29 11.00 -5.99
CA LYS A 25 -1.99 9.66 -6.48
C LYS A 25 -0.52 9.27 -6.32
N ASP A 26 0.38 10.24 -6.39
CA ASP A 26 1.82 10.00 -6.28
C ASP A 26 2.29 10.11 -4.83
N ALA A 27 2.59 8.96 -4.24
CA ALA A 27 3.07 8.87 -2.86
C ALA A 27 4.43 9.56 -2.65
N ASN A 28 5.31 9.58 -3.66
CA ASN A 28 6.60 10.27 -3.59
C ASN A 28 6.42 11.79 -3.57
N MET A 29 5.54 12.30 -4.43
CA MET A 29 5.22 13.73 -4.44
C MET A 29 4.62 14.17 -3.10
N TYR A 30 3.67 13.42 -2.56
CA TYR A 30 3.09 13.70 -1.24
C TYR A 30 4.14 13.61 -0.13
N TYR A 31 4.99 12.58 -0.14
CA TYR A 31 6.04 12.40 0.85
C TYR A 31 6.99 13.60 0.92
N LEU A 32 7.44 14.09 -0.22
CA LEU A 32 8.37 15.21 -0.31
C LEU A 32 7.74 16.54 0.07
N THR A 33 6.45 16.73 -0.22
CA THR A 33 5.79 18.05 -0.12
C THR A 33 4.83 18.15 1.05
N ARG A 34 4.26 17.04 1.52
CA ARG A 34 3.15 16.97 2.48
C ARG A 34 1.94 17.83 2.05
N PHE A 35 1.82 18.09 0.76
CA PHE A 35 0.77 18.89 0.16
C PHE A 35 -0.10 18.04 -0.76
N LEU A 36 -1.42 18.10 -0.58
CA LEU A 36 -2.38 17.37 -1.41
C LEU A 36 -2.93 18.26 -2.51
N ALA A 37 -2.55 17.98 -3.75
CA ALA A 37 -3.08 18.63 -4.95
C ALA A 37 -3.63 17.57 -5.92
N PRO A 38 -4.85 17.80 -6.46
CA PRO A 38 -5.48 16.89 -7.44
C PRO A 38 -4.86 17.02 -8.84
N ASP A 39 -4.25 18.16 -9.13
CA ASP A 39 -3.62 18.45 -10.42
C ASP A 39 -2.09 18.32 -10.32
N PRO A 40 -1.39 17.97 -11.41
CA PRO A 40 0.06 17.90 -11.43
C PRO A 40 0.71 19.26 -11.16
N PHE A 41 1.79 19.21 -10.38
CA PHE A 41 2.64 20.38 -10.10
C PHE A 41 4.12 19.98 -10.14
N VAL A 42 4.98 21.00 -10.22
CA VAL A 42 6.43 20.79 -10.31
C VAL A 42 7.04 20.78 -8.92
N PHE A 43 7.85 19.79 -8.61
CA PHE A 43 8.77 19.79 -7.48
C PHE A 43 10.21 19.75 -8.01
N LEU A 44 11.04 20.67 -7.52
CA LEU A 44 12.45 20.77 -7.83
C LEU A 44 13.28 20.75 -6.56
N LYS A 45 14.40 20.04 -6.61
CA LYS A 45 15.41 20.00 -5.56
C LYS A 45 16.79 19.94 -6.18
N GLN A 46 17.68 20.83 -5.74
CA GLN A 46 19.12 20.70 -5.91
C GLN A 46 19.75 20.29 -4.59
N VAL A 47 20.84 19.52 -4.65
CA VAL A 47 21.64 19.24 -3.45
C VAL A 47 22.12 20.59 -2.87
N ASP A 48 22.14 20.70 -1.55
CA ASP A 48 22.52 21.88 -0.79
C ASP A 48 21.64 23.14 -0.99
N ALA A 49 20.51 23.02 -1.72
CA ALA A 49 19.55 24.10 -1.88
C ALA A 49 18.18 23.73 -1.29
N GLU A 50 17.41 24.73 -0.86
CA GLU A 50 16.04 24.52 -0.43
C GLU A 50 15.16 23.99 -1.58
N PRO A 51 14.34 22.97 -1.34
CA PRO A 51 13.41 22.48 -2.35
C PRO A 51 12.35 23.53 -2.69
N MET A 52 11.83 23.48 -3.90
CA MET A 52 10.75 24.36 -4.33
C MET A 52 9.61 23.58 -4.99
N ILE A 53 8.41 24.16 -4.93
CA ILE A 53 7.25 23.72 -5.69
C ILE A 53 6.69 24.85 -6.53
N VAL A 54 6.23 24.50 -7.75
CA VAL A 54 5.52 25.41 -8.64
C VAL A 54 4.14 24.84 -8.88
N VAL A 55 3.10 25.53 -8.43
CA VAL A 55 1.72 25.08 -8.39
C VAL A 55 0.80 25.97 -9.22
N GLY A 56 -0.37 25.47 -9.57
CA GLY A 56 -1.41 26.30 -10.17
C GLY A 56 -1.79 27.48 -9.26
N GLN A 57 -2.20 28.62 -9.84
CA GLN A 57 -2.52 29.84 -9.07
C GLN A 57 -3.59 29.59 -7.99
N MET A 58 -4.57 28.73 -8.24
CA MET A 58 -5.61 28.38 -7.26
C MET A 58 -5.05 27.67 -6.02
N GLU A 59 -3.98 26.92 -6.19
CA GLU A 59 -3.37 26.11 -5.13
C GLU A 59 -2.32 26.87 -4.32
N ARG A 60 -1.86 28.04 -4.78
CA ARG A 60 -0.73 28.75 -4.19
C ARG A 60 -0.92 29.04 -2.69
N ALA A 61 -2.03 29.65 -2.30
CA ALA A 61 -2.29 30.01 -0.91
C ALA A 61 -2.42 28.77 0.01
N ARG A 62 -2.99 27.68 -0.51
CA ARG A 62 -3.03 26.40 0.19
C ARG A 62 -1.63 25.79 0.34
N ALA A 63 -0.86 25.77 -0.73
CA ALA A 63 0.50 25.24 -0.72
C ALA A 63 1.42 25.99 0.24
N GLU A 64 1.35 27.32 0.29
CA GLU A 64 2.10 28.16 1.25
C GLU A 64 1.77 27.81 2.71
N LYS A 65 0.51 27.46 3.00
CA LYS A 65 0.03 27.11 4.34
C LYS A 65 0.27 25.65 4.71
N GLU A 66 -0.05 24.73 3.81
CA GLU A 66 -0.16 23.29 4.10
C GLU A 66 1.15 22.53 3.81
N SER A 67 1.92 22.95 2.78
CA SER A 67 3.16 22.28 2.38
C SER A 67 4.28 22.43 3.42
N CYS A 68 5.07 21.38 3.56
CA CYS A 68 6.35 21.48 4.28
C CYS A 68 7.42 22.26 3.47
N ILE A 69 7.23 22.45 2.16
CA ILE A 69 8.10 23.24 1.30
C ILE A 69 7.69 24.71 1.39
N LYS A 70 8.65 25.58 1.71
CA LYS A 70 8.37 27.01 1.91
C LYS A 70 8.63 27.87 0.68
N ASN A 71 9.45 27.40 -0.27
CA ASN A 71 9.65 28.06 -1.54
C ASN A 71 8.53 27.65 -2.52
N VAL A 72 7.41 28.37 -2.47
CA VAL A 72 6.22 28.14 -3.30
C VAL A 72 6.12 29.21 -4.37
N ARG A 73 6.01 28.78 -5.62
CA ARG A 73 5.80 29.63 -6.80
C ARG A 73 4.49 29.26 -7.48
N SER A 74 3.97 30.22 -8.26
CA SER A 74 2.79 29.99 -9.11
C SER A 74 3.22 29.72 -10.55
N PHE A 75 2.41 28.98 -11.31
CA PHE A 75 2.54 28.86 -12.76
C PHE A 75 2.61 30.23 -13.45
N LEU A 76 1.92 31.25 -12.91
CA LEU A 76 1.92 32.58 -13.47
C LEU A 76 3.27 33.30 -13.34
N ASP A 77 4.14 32.94 -12.39
CA ASP A 77 5.48 33.46 -12.23
C ASP A 77 6.43 33.07 -13.37
N TYR A 78 5.97 32.16 -14.27
CA TYR A 78 6.71 31.58 -15.40
C TYR A 78 5.98 31.72 -16.74
N ASP A 79 5.14 32.73 -16.90
CA ASP A 79 4.43 33.01 -18.16
C ASP A 79 3.57 31.86 -18.71
N TYR A 80 3.00 31.00 -17.84
CA TYR A 80 2.26 29.80 -18.19
C TYR A 80 1.30 29.99 -19.38
N VAL A 81 0.43 31.01 -19.28
CA VAL A 81 -0.60 31.26 -20.31
C VAL A 81 0.01 31.55 -21.67
N ARG A 82 1.12 32.31 -21.72
CA ARG A 82 1.82 32.65 -22.98
C ARG A 82 2.46 31.39 -23.58
N ILE A 83 3.09 30.58 -22.76
CA ILE A 83 3.77 29.35 -23.21
C ILE A 83 2.74 28.34 -23.74
N VAL A 84 1.67 28.07 -23.01
CA VAL A 84 0.65 27.12 -23.46
C VAL A 84 -0.04 27.58 -24.75
N LYS A 85 -0.34 28.88 -24.89
CA LYS A 85 -0.93 29.44 -26.11
C LYS A 85 0.04 29.51 -27.29
N SER A 86 1.34 29.36 -27.11
CA SER A 86 2.33 29.39 -28.19
C SER A 86 2.37 28.10 -29.03
N THR A 87 1.63 27.08 -28.61
CA THR A 87 1.54 25.77 -29.30
C THR A 87 0.12 25.52 -29.76
N SER A 88 -0.02 24.74 -30.86
CA SER A 88 -1.34 24.29 -31.34
C SER A 88 -1.94 23.20 -30.45
N ASP A 89 -1.13 22.47 -29.68
CA ASP A 89 -1.56 21.46 -28.73
C ASP A 89 -1.27 21.95 -27.30
N PRO A 90 -2.30 22.19 -26.48
CA PRO A 90 -2.16 22.61 -25.09
C PRO A 90 -1.34 21.64 -24.24
N ASN A 91 -1.41 20.32 -24.50
CA ASN A 91 -0.63 19.33 -23.75
C ASN A 91 0.88 19.52 -23.98
N ILE A 92 1.28 19.79 -25.23
CA ILE A 92 2.68 20.13 -25.54
C ILE A 92 3.06 21.46 -24.89
N GLY A 93 2.13 22.41 -24.87
CA GLY A 93 2.32 23.68 -24.19
C GLY A 93 2.61 23.55 -22.69
N GLU A 94 1.86 22.69 -21.99
CA GLU A 94 2.09 22.38 -20.58
C GLU A 94 3.45 21.70 -20.35
N MET A 95 3.84 20.75 -21.21
CA MET A 95 5.13 20.10 -21.10
C MET A 95 6.30 21.09 -21.34
N ARG A 96 6.16 22.02 -22.30
CA ARG A 96 7.11 23.13 -22.52
C ARG A 96 7.15 24.10 -21.36
N PHE A 97 6.02 24.32 -20.71
CA PHE A 97 5.98 25.10 -19.47
C PHE A 97 6.87 24.45 -18.39
N VAL A 98 6.74 23.14 -18.16
CA VAL A 98 7.60 22.42 -17.22
C VAL A 98 9.08 22.58 -17.61
N ALA A 99 9.42 22.45 -18.90
CA ALA A 99 10.78 22.69 -19.38
C ALA A 99 11.27 24.11 -19.07
N THR A 100 10.41 25.12 -19.24
CA THR A 100 10.75 26.52 -18.95
C THR A 100 11.04 26.74 -17.46
N VAL A 101 10.22 26.16 -16.57
CA VAL A 101 10.46 26.20 -15.13
C VAL A 101 11.82 25.58 -14.80
N VAL A 102 12.07 24.36 -15.28
CA VAL A 102 13.32 23.63 -15.03
C VAL A 102 14.55 24.40 -15.53
N LYS A 103 14.51 24.94 -16.75
CA LYS A 103 15.61 25.76 -17.30
C LYS A 103 15.90 27.00 -16.47
N LYS A 104 14.85 27.69 -16.01
CA LYS A 104 14.98 28.92 -15.22
C LYS A 104 15.59 28.65 -13.85
N GLU A 105 15.22 27.55 -13.21
CA GLU A 105 15.63 27.27 -11.84
C GLU A 105 16.89 26.40 -11.73
N LEU A 106 17.09 25.44 -12.64
CA LEU A 106 18.21 24.49 -12.60
C LEU A 106 19.24 24.74 -13.72
N GLY A 107 18.90 25.50 -14.74
CA GLY A 107 19.74 25.66 -15.93
C GLY A 107 19.67 24.47 -16.89
N THR A 108 20.56 24.46 -17.89
CA THR A 108 20.57 23.41 -18.93
C THR A 108 21.82 22.51 -18.92
N ASN A 109 22.80 22.85 -18.12
CA ASN A 109 24.11 22.17 -18.14
C ASN A 109 24.17 20.92 -17.26
N GLU A 110 23.35 20.85 -16.24
CA GLU A 110 23.34 19.74 -15.28
C GLU A 110 22.45 18.57 -15.73
N THR A 111 22.75 17.41 -15.20
CA THR A 111 21.88 16.24 -15.35
C THR A 111 20.77 16.31 -14.32
N ILE A 112 19.52 16.29 -14.79
CA ILE A 112 18.33 16.34 -13.98
C ILE A 112 17.84 14.91 -13.79
N TYR A 113 17.75 14.49 -12.54
CA TYR A 113 17.23 13.16 -12.18
C TYR A 113 15.71 13.22 -12.06
N VAL A 114 15.05 12.22 -12.65
CA VAL A 114 13.60 12.11 -12.71
C VAL A 114 13.15 10.73 -12.23
N PRO A 115 11.94 10.58 -11.66
CA PRO A 115 11.44 9.27 -11.27
C PRO A 115 11.20 8.40 -12.52
N PRO A 116 11.32 7.06 -12.42
CA PRO A 116 11.16 6.16 -13.57
C PRO A 116 9.75 6.17 -14.17
N ASN A 117 8.77 6.61 -13.43
CA ASN A 117 7.38 6.77 -13.86
C ASN A 117 7.06 8.15 -14.47
N LEU A 118 8.09 9.00 -14.73
CA LEU A 118 7.85 10.25 -15.47
C LEU A 118 7.22 9.93 -16.82
N PRO A 119 6.14 10.60 -17.24
CA PRO A 119 5.52 10.35 -18.54
C PRO A 119 6.52 10.50 -19.69
N VAL A 120 6.58 9.50 -20.58
CA VAL A 120 7.51 9.50 -21.72
C VAL A 120 7.36 10.75 -22.57
N ALA A 121 6.13 11.19 -22.84
CA ALA A 121 5.87 12.40 -23.60
C ALA A 121 6.52 13.65 -22.97
N LEU A 122 6.40 13.77 -21.64
CA LEU A 122 7.06 14.87 -20.92
C LEU A 122 8.58 14.75 -21.01
N ALA A 123 9.14 13.54 -20.81
CA ALA A 123 10.58 13.33 -20.89
C ALA A 123 11.13 13.70 -22.28
N ASP A 124 10.42 13.37 -23.35
CA ASP A 124 10.83 13.69 -24.72
C ASP A 124 10.79 15.19 -25.00
N VAL A 125 9.73 15.89 -24.56
CA VAL A 125 9.67 17.36 -24.67
C VAL A 125 10.81 18.01 -23.88
N LEU A 126 11.07 17.57 -22.66
CA LEU A 126 12.18 18.11 -21.85
C LEU A 126 13.55 17.92 -22.55
N ARG A 127 13.79 16.77 -23.17
CA ARG A 127 15.01 16.49 -23.94
C ARG A 127 15.09 17.35 -25.21
N GLN A 128 13.99 17.50 -25.96
CA GLN A 128 13.90 18.39 -27.13
C GLN A 128 14.18 19.84 -26.77
N GLU A 129 13.80 20.24 -25.58
CA GLU A 129 14.08 21.55 -25.00
C GLU A 129 15.53 21.68 -24.47
N GLY A 130 16.39 20.68 -24.67
CA GLY A 130 17.82 20.70 -24.36
C GLY A 130 18.19 20.29 -22.93
N LEU A 131 17.26 19.69 -22.17
CA LEU A 131 17.52 19.22 -20.80
C LEU A 131 18.08 17.80 -20.82
N LYS A 132 19.06 17.52 -19.95
CA LYS A 132 19.67 16.19 -19.78
C LYS A 132 18.96 15.45 -18.68
N LEU A 133 18.16 14.43 -19.03
CA LEU A 133 17.41 13.63 -18.07
C LEU A 133 18.05 12.28 -17.80
N LYS A 134 18.08 11.88 -16.54
CA LYS A 134 18.48 10.54 -16.09
C LYS A 134 17.44 9.97 -15.13
N PRO A 135 16.92 8.75 -15.34
CA PRO A 135 16.03 8.13 -14.38
C PRO A 135 16.78 7.87 -13.06
N MET A 136 16.12 8.14 -11.93
CA MET A 136 16.61 7.79 -10.60
C MET A 136 15.72 6.67 -10.03
N PHE A 137 16.37 5.65 -9.49
CA PHE A 137 15.69 4.54 -8.86
C PHE A 137 15.96 4.56 -7.36
N ASP A 138 14.93 4.23 -6.58
CA ASP A 138 15.06 3.97 -5.15
C ASP A 138 15.71 5.16 -4.38
N VAL A 139 15.30 6.38 -4.66
CA VAL A 139 15.72 7.59 -3.92
C VAL A 139 14.66 7.95 -2.89
N VAL A 140 13.47 8.35 -3.35
CA VAL A 140 12.38 8.72 -2.46
C VAL A 140 11.81 7.48 -1.77
N GLU A 141 11.74 6.36 -2.48
CA GLU A 141 11.33 5.07 -1.94
C GLU A 141 12.27 4.61 -0.80
N LYS A 142 13.58 4.84 -0.91
CA LYS A 142 14.54 4.55 0.18
C LYS A 142 14.24 5.39 1.41
N ALA A 143 13.97 6.69 1.25
CA ALA A 143 13.60 7.57 2.35
C ALA A 143 12.26 7.15 3.00
N ARG A 144 11.28 6.69 2.21
CA ARG A 144 9.98 6.20 2.69
C ARG A 144 10.05 4.86 3.41
N ARG A 145 11.10 4.07 3.16
CA ARG A 145 11.25 2.71 3.69
C ARG A 145 11.29 2.71 5.21
N THR A 146 12.07 3.60 5.83
CA THR A 146 12.11 3.80 7.27
C THR A 146 11.15 4.90 7.70
N LYS A 147 10.32 4.64 8.70
CA LYS A 147 9.27 5.55 9.17
C LYS A 147 9.75 6.39 10.35
N GLU A 148 9.38 7.65 10.36
CA GLU A 148 9.45 8.46 11.56
C GLU A 148 8.29 8.12 12.51
N ARG A 149 8.39 8.53 13.75
CA ARG A 149 7.39 8.23 14.77
C ARG A 149 5.98 8.67 14.37
N GLU A 150 5.85 9.87 13.82
CA GLU A 150 4.54 10.40 13.39
C GLU A 150 3.95 9.57 12.23
N GLU A 151 4.80 8.95 11.40
CA GLU A 151 4.37 8.08 10.31
C GLU A 151 3.85 6.75 10.85
N ILE A 152 4.56 6.16 11.85
CA ILE A 152 4.11 4.94 12.56
C ILE A 152 2.78 5.21 13.27
N GLU A 153 2.67 6.32 14.01
CA GLU A 153 1.42 6.71 14.68
C GLU A 153 0.25 6.91 13.70
N ALA A 154 0.54 7.39 12.48
CA ALA A 154 -0.46 7.51 11.44
C ALA A 154 -0.92 6.14 10.93
N ILE A 155 -0.01 5.20 10.71
CA ILE A 155 -0.32 3.80 10.32
C ILE A 155 -1.11 3.12 11.45
N GLU A 156 -0.68 3.23 12.71
CA GLU A 156 -1.41 2.68 13.87
C GLU A 156 -2.85 3.22 13.96
N SER A 157 -3.04 4.51 13.69
CA SER A 157 -4.38 5.11 13.69
C SER A 157 -5.29 4.48 12.64
N VAL A 158 -4.76 4.15 11.45
CA VAL A 158 -5.50 3.44 10.41
C VAL A 158 -5.70 1.98 10.82
N GLN A 159 -4.72 1.35 11.45
CA GLN A 159 -4.85 -0.03 11.97
C GLN A 159 -5.99 -0.18 12.97
N ARG A 160 -6.22 0.81 13.86
CA ARG A 160 -7.40 0.81 14.75
C ARG A 160 -8.71 0.84 13.96
N THR A 161 -8.74 1.55 12.83
CA THR A 161 -9.92 1.57 11.93
C THR A 161 -10.13 0.22 11.25
N VAL A 162 -9.06 -0.44 10.81
CA VAL A 162 -9.10 -1.79 10.25
C VAL A 162 -9.69 -2.77 11.25
N GLU A 163 -9.19 -2.77 12.48
CA GLU A 163 -9.66 -3.66 13.55
C GLU A 163 -11.11 -3.44 13.92
N GLU A 164 -11.55 -2.18 14.06
CA GLU A 164 -12.94 -1.84 14.33
C GLU A 164 -13.86 -2.32 13.21
N ALA A 165 -13.50 -2.05 11.96
CA ALA A 165 -14.30 -2.43 10.80
C ALA A 165 -14.40 -3.96 10.67
N THR A 166 -13.27 -4.66 10.86
CA THR A 166 -13.24 -6.12 10.84
C THR A 166 -14.05 -6.74 11.98
N SER A 167 -13.98 -6.17 13.17
CA SER A 167 -14.80 -6.63 14.30
C SER A 167 -16.31 -6.52 14.03
N LYS A 168 -16.75 -5.39 13.44
CA LYS A 168 -18.16 -5.21 13.03
C LYS A 168 -18.58 -6.19 11.94
N ALA A 169 -17.70 -6.44 10.94
CA ALA A 169 -17.98 -7.39 9.87
C ALA A 169 -18.08 -8.83 10.41
N ILE A 170 -17.19 -9.21 11.32
CA ILE A 170 -17.23 -10.52 11.99
C ILE A 170 -18.50 -10.66 12.83
N GLU A 171 -18.90 -9.63 13.56
CA GLU A 171 -20.13 -9.65 14.35
C GLU A 171 -21.36 -9.81 13.44
N LEU A 172 -21.42 -9.12 12.30
CA LEU A 172 -22.47 -9.31 11.31
C LEU A 172 -22.54 -10.75 10.81
N ILE A 173 -21.39 -11.36 10.46
CA ILE A 173 -21.31 -12.76 10.01
C ILE A 173 -21.71 -13.72 11.15
N LYS A 174 -21.23 -13.48 12.36
CA LYS A 174 -21.55 -14.28 13.55
C LYS A 174 -23.06 -14.29 13.85
N ASN A 175 -23.74 -13.17 13.69
CA ASN A 175 -25.15 -13.02 13.99
C ASN A 175 -26.07 -13.47 12.84
N ALA A 176 -25.53 -13.77 11.66
CA ALA A 176 -26.31 -14.28 10.54
C ALA A 176 -26.90 -15.66 10.83
N GLU A 177 -28.14 -15.86 10.40
CA GLU A 177 -28.79 -17.19 10.43
C GLU A 177 -28.32 -18.04 9.25
N VAL A 178 -28.48 -19.37 9.38
CA VAL A 178 -28.07 -20.35 8.36
C VAL A 178 -29.32 -21.02 7.80
N ASP A 179 -29.49 -21.04 6.48
CA ASP A 179 -30.58 -21.78 5.83
C ASP A 179 -30.25 -23.28 5.64
N ALA A 180 -31.23 -24.05 5.17
CA ALA A 180 -31.08 -25.49 4.94
C ALA A 180 -30.00 -25.84 3.89
N ASN A 181 -29.55 -24.88 3.07
CA ASN A 181 -28.48 -25.05 2.08
C ASN A 181 -27.13 -24.51 2.56
N GLY A 182 -27.03 -24.16 3.84
CA GLY A 182 -25.82 -23.59 4.44
C GLY A 182 -25.57 -22.13 4.08
N ARG A 183 -26.49 -21.41 3.42
CA ARG A 183 -26.32 -20.01 3.06
C ARG A 183 -26.59 -19.11 4.27
N LEU A 184 -25.80 -18.09 4.46
CA LEU A 184 -26.01 -17.09 5.49
C LEU A 184 -27.06 -16.06 5.04
N PHE A 185 -27.90 -15.64 5.97
CA PHE A 185 -28.89 -14.58 5.73
C PHE A 185 -29.12 -13.73 6.97
N LEU A 186 -29.55 -12.51 6.73
CA LEU A 186 -30.02 -11.59 7.79
C LEU A 186 -31.53 -11.59 7.79
N ARG A 187 -32.13 -11.55 9.00
CA ARG A 187 -33.58 -11.35 9.14
C ARG A 187 -33.85 -9.87 9.36
N GLU A 188 -34.46 -9.24 8.36
CA GLU A 188 -34.87 -7.85 8.38
C GLU A 188 -36.35 -7.77 7.95
N ASP A 189 -37.21 -7.14 8.73
CA ASP A 189 -38.66 -7.00 8.47
C ASP A 189 -39.34 -8.31 8.04
N ASP A 190 -39.10 -9.40 8.79
CA ASP A 190 -39.57 -10.77 8.50
C ASP A 190 -39.13 -11.37 7.17
N LYS A 191 -38.25 -10.70 6.45
CA LYS A 191 -37.65 -11.21 5.19
C LYS A 191 -36.27 -11.81 5.43
N LYS A 192 -35.98 -12.89 4.72
CA LYS A 192 -34.67 -13.49 4.69
C LYS A 192 -33.84 -12.85 3.57
N ASN A 193 -32.89 -12.00 3.95
CA ASN A 193 -32.00 -11.34 3.02
C ASN A 193 -30.65 -12.07 3.01
N PRO A 194 -30.17 -12.63 1.88
CA PRO A 194 -28.88 -13.27 1.84
C PRO A 194 -27.76 -12.35 2.33
N LEU A 195 -26.87 -12.87 3.20
CA LEU A 195 -25.65 -12.17 3.56
C LEU A 195 -24.62 -12.37 2.45
N THR A 196 -24.33 -11.29 1.75
CA THR A 196 -23.42 -11.30 0.62
C THR A 196 -22.10 -10.60 0.91
N ALA A 197 -21.06 -10.86 0.10
CA ALA A 197 -19.79 -10.15 0.17
C ALA A 197 -19.99 -8.62 0.07
N GLY A 198 -20.89 -8.15 -0.80
CA GLY A 198 -21.22 -6.73 -0.92
C GLY A 198 -21.80 -6.15 0.38
N LYS A 199 -22.68 -6.88 1.10
CA LYS A 199 -23.21 -6.42 2.38
C LYS A 199 -22.12 -6.36 3.47
N VAL A 200 -21.22 -7.33 3.51
CA VAL A 200 -20.10 -7.31 4.44
C VAL A 200 -19.16 -6.16 4.12
N ARG A 201 -18.83 -5.97 2.82
CA ARG A 201 -18.00 -4.87 2.35
C ARG A 201 -18.58 -3.50 2.70
N SER A 202 -19.89 -3.33 2.61
CA SER A 202 -20.57 -2.11 3.03
C SER A 202 -20.33 -1.74 4.50
N VAL A 203 -20.16 -2.73 5.40
CA VAL A 203 -19.79 -2.47 6.81
C VAL A 203 -18.40 -1.87 6.92
N PHE A 204 -17.45 -2.37 6.12
CA PHE A 204 -16.11 -1.80 6.04
C PHE A 204 -16.16 -0.36 5.53
N ASP A 205 -16.81 -0.11 4.40
CA ASP A 205 -16.87 1.20 3.74
C ASP A 205 -17.49 2.27 4.65
N HIS A 206 -18.60 1.95 5.33
CA HIS A 206 -19.23 2.86 6.30
C HIS A 206 -18.30 3.15 7.48
N THR A 207 -17.65 2.13 8.03
CA THR A 207 -16.72 2.33 9.16
C THR A 207 -15.51 3.16 8.73
N PHE A 208 -14.97 2.94 7.53
CA PHE A 208 -13.89 3.76 6.98
C PHE A 208 -14.30 5.22 6.86
N ALA A 209 -15.46 5.48 6.26
CA ALA A 209 -15.98 6.85 6.09
C ALA A 209 -16.15 7.55 7.45
N ASP A 210 -16.70 6.88 8.45
CA ASP A 210 -16.88 7.41 9.82
C ASP A 210 -15.54 7.75 10.49
N ARG A 211 -14.46 7.08 10.12
CA ARG A 211 -13.11 7.27 10.66
C ARG A 211 -12.19 8.13 9.78
N GLY A 212 -12.73 8.75 8.73
CA GLY A 212 -11.96 9.56 7.79
C GLY A 212 -10.95 8.77 6.98
N CYS A 213 -11.29 7.52 6.69
CA CYS A 213 -10.57 6.62 5.79
C CYS A 213 -11.41 6.28 4.56
N VAL A 214 -10.76 5.73 3.55
CA VAL A 214 -11.38 5.13 2.36
C VAL A 214 -10.65 3.83 2.05
N ALA A 215 -11.30 2.89 1.39
CA ALA A 215 -10.63 1.71 0.86
C ALA A 215 -9.54 2.15 -0.15
N GLU A 216 -8.32 1.61 -0.03
CA GLU A 216 -7.26 1.88 -1.01
C GLU A 216 -7.53 1.14 -2.32
N GLU A 217 -7.95 -0.11 -2.21
CA GLU A 217 -8.51 -0.95 -3.26
C GLU A 217 -9.75 -1.65 -2.71
N GLU A 218 -10.42 -2.48 -3.50
CA GLU A 218 -11.64 -3.17 -3.06
C GLU A 218 -11.34 -4.18 -1.95
N THR A 219 -11.91 -3.97 -0.75
CA THR A 219 -11.77 -4.88 0.39
C THR A 219 -12.16 -6.32 0.02
N ILE A 220 -11.30 -7.29 0.33
CA ILE A 220 -11.53 -8.70 0.02
C ILE A 220 -12.51 -9.30 1.03
N VAL A 221 -13.59 -9.90 0.51
CA VAL A 221 -14.56 -10.70 1.25
C VAL A 221 -14.81 -11.97 0.45
N ALA A 222 -13.94 -12.96 0.60
CA ALA A 222 -13.93 -14.17 -0.25
C ALA A 222 -14.32 -15.42 0.55
N CYS A 223 -15.45 -16.04 0.20
CA CYS A 223 -16.00 -17.21 0.91
C CYS A 223 -15.80 -18.49 0.11
N GLY A 224 -15.32 -19.55 0.80
CA GLY A 224 -15.17 -20.90 0.26
C GLY A 224 -14.14 -21.00 -0.88
N PRO A 225 -14.37 -21.87 -1.87
CA PRO A 225 -13.41 -22.18 -2.95
C PRO A 225 -12.89 -20.95 -3.71
N ARG A 226 -13.71 -19.90 -3.87
CA ARG A 226 -13.28 -18.66 -4.54
C ARG A 226 -12.19 -17.92 -3.78
N GLY A 227 -12.15 -18.05 -2.44
CA GLY A 227 -11.08 -17.50 -1.61
C GLY A 227 -9.71 -18.19 -1.80
N ALA A 228 -9.61 -19.19 -2.67
CA ALA A 228 -8.34 -19.77 -3.08
C ALA A 228 -7.55 -18.88 -4.05
N ASP A 229 -8.18 -17.91 -4.69
CA ASP A 229 -7.49 -16.82 -5.38
C ASP A 229 -7.19 -15.71 -4.36
N PRO A 230 -5.91 -15.43 -4.05
CA PRO A 230 -5.53 -14.43 -3.05
C PRO A 230 -6.05 -13.01 -3.34
N HIS A 231 -6.31 -12.70 -4.62
CA HIS A 231 -6.77 -11.37 -5.07
C HIS A 231 -8.27 -11.32 -5.44
N TYR A 232 -9.00 -12.40 -5.22
CA TYR A 232 -10.43 -12.38 -5.47
C TYR A 232 -11.16 -11.57 -4.39
N SER A 233 -11.61 -10.37 -4.72
CA SER A 233 -12.28 -9.48 -3.78
C SER A 233 -13.69 -9.94 -3.37
N GLY A 234 -14.30 -10.87 -4.11
CA GLY A 234 -15.70 -11.28 -3.96
C GLY A 234 -16.63 -10.38 -4.75
N GLU A 235 -17.51 -10.96 -5.57
CA GLU A 235 -18.59 -10.20 -6.22
C GLU A 235 -19.63 -9.76 -5.17
N ALA A 236 -20.22 -8.58 -5.36
CA ALA A 236 -21.20 -8.04 -4.41
C ALA A 236 -22.38 -9.01 -4.15
N SER A 237 -22.72 -9.85 -5.13
CA SER A 237 -23.79 -10.86 -5.06
C SER A 237 -23.37 -12.19 -4.43
N ASP A 238 -22.10 -12.41 -4.15
CA ASP A 238 -21.61 -13.67 -3.57
C ASP A 238 -22.17 -13.91 -2.18
N VAL A 239 -22.96 -14.96 -2.04
CA VAL A 239 -23.59 -15.33 -0.77
C VAL A 239 -22.60 -16.10 0.09
N LEU A 240 -22.37 -15.64 1.32
CA LEU A 240 -21.55 -16.33 2.28
C LEU A 240 -22.23 -17.63 2.75
N LYS A 241 -21.42 -18.63 3.09
CA LYS A 241 -21.90 -19.94 3.53
C LYS A 241 -21.27 -20.33 4.85
N ALA A 242 -22.05 -21.01 5.67
CA ALA A 242 -21.57 -21.64 6.90
C ALA A 242 -20.57 -22.78 6.59
N ASP A 243 -19.71 -23.09 7.56
CA ASP A 243 -18.70 -24.16 7.53
C ASP A 243 -17.64 -23.99 6.43
N GLN A 244 -17.58 -22.81 5.80
CA GLN A 244 -16.58 -22.46 4.80
C GLN A 244 -15.67 -21.32 5.28
N PRO A 245 -14.39 -21.32 4.90
CA PRO A 245 -13.50 -20.21 5.23
C PRO A 245 -13.95 -18.93 4.51
N VAL A 246 -13.94 -17.81 5.23
CA VAL A 246 -14.15 -16.46 4.70
C VAL A 246 -12.89 -15.68 4.96
N VAL A 247 -12.20 -15.29 3.90
CA VAL A 247 -11.04 -14.38 3.96
C VAL A 247 -11.56 -12.95 3.96
N LEU A 248 -11.19 -12.19 4.98
CA LEU A 248 -11.43 -10.77 5.13
C LEU A 248 -10.07 -10.08 5.09
N ASP A 249 -9.78 -9.37 4.01
CA ASP A 249 -8.52 -8.67 3.81
C ASP A 249 -8.79 -7.18 3.58
N VAL A 250 -8.19 -6.34 4.43
CA VAL A 250 -8.74 -5.01 4.77
C VAL A 250 -7.64 -3.97 4.84
N PHE A 251 -7.57 -3.10 3.83
CA PHE A 251 -6.47 -2.15 3.66
C PHE A 251 -6.95 -0.71 3.33
N PRO A 252 -7.54 0.01 4.29
CA PRO A 252 -7.96 1.39 4.09
C PRO A 252 -6.78 2.37 4.13
N LYS A 253 -7.01 3.55 3.54
CA LYS A 253 -6.14 4.72 3.53
C LYS A 253 -6.77 5.88 4.29
N SER A 254 -6.01 6.55 5.14
CA SER A 254 -6.43 7.83 5.73
C SER A 254 -6.56 8.91 4.65
N VAL A 255 -7.72 9.56 4.57
CA VAL A 255 -7.96 10.64 3.59
C VAL A 255 -6.99 11.80 3.79
N ARG A 256 -6.70 12.17 5.03
CA ARG A 256 -5.85 13.34 5.34
C ARG A 256 -4.37 13.01 5.41
N LYS A 257 -4.00 11.96 6.16
CA LYS A 257 -2.59 11.61 6.38
C LYS A 257 -2.01 10.73 5.28
N ARG A 258 -2.86 10.15 4.43
CA ARG A 258 -2.52 9.30 3.27
C ARG A 258 -1.83 7.98 3.62
N TYR A 259 -1.58 7.68 4.88
CA TYR A 259 -1.05 6.39 5.29
C TYR A 259 -2.10 5.30 5.18
N VAL A 260 -1.64 4.11 4.83
CA VAL A 260 -2.42 2.86 4.72
C VAL A 260 -2.09 1.99 5.93
N SER A 261 -2.98 1.09 6.28
CA SER A 261 -2.67 -0.08 7.09
C SER A 261 -3.36 -1.30 6.52
N ASP A 262 -3.01 -2.50 7.01
CA ASP A 262 -3.41 -3.76 6.41
C ASP A 262 -3.68 -4.82 7.47
N MET A 263 -4.62 -5.70 7.21
CA MET A 263 -4.87 -6.87 8.05
C MET A 263 -5.73 -7.90 7.34
N THR A 264 -5.30 -9.14 7.33
CA THR A 264 -6.15 -10.26 6.92
C THR A 264 -6.56 -11.11 8.11
N ARG A 265 -7.83 -11.49 8.15
CA ARG A 265 -8.37 -12.53 9.03
C ARG A 265 -9.16 -13.54 8.22
N THR A 266 -9.01 -14.81 8.55
CA THR A 266 -9.86 -15.89 8.00
C THR A 266 -10.73 -16.44 9.11
N ILE A 267 -12.04 -16.46 8.88
CA ILE A 267 -13.03 -16.97 9.84
C ILE A 267 -13.94 -18.02 9.19
N VAL A 268 -14.61 -18.81 10.02
CA VAL A 268 -15.66 -19.77 9.62
C VAL A 268 -16.86 -19.57 10.51
N LYS A 269 -18.00 -19.22 9.92
CA LYS A 269 -19.30 -19.28 10.65
C LYS A 269 -19.72 -20.72 10.80
N GLY A 270 -19.76 -21.21 12.04
CA GLY A 270 -20.07 -22.60 12.33
C GLY A 270 -18.84 -23.45 12.60
N ARG A 271 -18.69 -24.59 11.92
CA ARG A 271 -17.60 -25.54 12.18
C ARG A 271 -16.66 -25.69 10.98
N ALA A 272 -15.42 -25.34 11.16
CA ALA A 272 -14.38 -25.53 10.18
C ALA A 272 -14.08 -27.04 9.98
N SER A 273 -13.87 -27.45 8.73
CA SER A 273 -13.41 -28.80 8.42
C SER A 273 -12.02 -29.07 9.04
N LYS A 274 -11.66 -30.34 9.22
CA LYS A 274 -10.32 -30.72 9.70
C LYS A 274 -9.20 -30.14 8.82
N THR A 275 -9.43 -30.06 7.52
CA THR A 275 -8.46 -29.50 6.58
C THR A 275 -8.29 -28.01 6.78
N VAL A 276 -9.38 -27.25 6.89
CA VAL A 276 -9.33 -25.79 7.15
C VAL A 276 -8.66 -25.51 8.50
N LYS A 277 -8.96 -26.28 9.55
CA LYS A 277 -8.28 -26.16 10.86
C LYS A 277 -6.78 -26.36 10.74
N LYS A 278 -6.35 -27.41 10.03
CA LYS A 278 -4.92 -27.69 9.81
C LYS A 278 -4.26 -26.56 9.01
N MET A 279 -4.91 -26.02 7.95
CA MET A 279 -4.41 -24.86 7.21
C MET A 279 -4.23 -23.67 8.13
N PHE A 280 -5.25 -23.34 8.92
CA PHE A 280 -5.25 -22.21 9.83
C PHE A 280 -4.16 -22.31 10.90
N GLU A 281 -4.02 -23.44 11.57
CA GLU A 281 -2.98 -23.69 12.57
C GLU A 281 -1.58 -23.55 11.94
N THR A 282 -1.36 -24.13 10.75
CA THR A 282 -0.08 -24.03 10.06
C THR A 282 0.25 -22.59 9.64
N VAL A 283 -0.73 -21.84 9.14
CA VAL A 283 -0.55 -20.43 8.75
C VAL A 283 -0.26 -19.58 10.00
N LEU A 284 -0.99 -19.80 11.10
CA LEU A 284 -0.79 -19.08 12.35
C LEU A 284 0.60 -19.35 12.96
N GLU A 285 1.03 -20.62 13.00
CA GLU A 285 2.37 -20.98 13.45
C GLU A 285 3.46 -20.33 12.58
N THR A 286 3.27 -20.33 11.26
CA THR A 286 4.22 -19.73 10.32
C THR A 286 4.29 -18.21 10.50
N LYS A 287 3.13 -17.53 10.66
CA LYS A 287 3.06 -16.08 10.93
C LYS A 287 3.79 -15.72 12.22
N ASN A 288 3.52 -16.46 13.30
CA ASN A 288 4.14 -16.19 14.60
C ASN A 288 5.65 -16.39 14.54
N ALA A 289 6.12 -17.50 13.94
CA ALA A 289 7.55 -17.76 13.78
C ALA A 289 8.25 -16.69 12.93
N ALA A 290 7.60 -16.18 11.88
CA ALA A 290 8.11 -15.09 11.08
C ALA A 290 8.20 -13.79 11.89
N ALA A 291 7.15 -13.43 12.63
CA ALA A 291 7.14 -12.25 13.49
C ALA A 291 8.23 -12.31 14.57
N ASP A 292 8.45 -13.47 15.21
CA ASP A 292 9.49 -13.69 16.22
C ASP A 292 10.91 -13.57 15.62
N ALA A 293 11.08 -13.88 14.33
CA ALA A 293 12.37 -13.81 13.65
C ALA A 293 12.68 -12.42 13.07
N ILE A 294 11.69 -11.57 12.86
CA ILE A 294 11.83 -10.22 12.30
C ILE A 294 12.61 -9.33 13.27
N ARG A 295 13.69 -8.72 12.77
CA ARG A 295 14.47 -7.64 13.42
C ARG A 295 15.33 -6.92 12.40
N ALA A 296 15.87 -5.77 12.75
CA ALA A 296 16.83 -5.07 11.91
C ALA A 296 18.05 -5.95 11.60
N GLY A 297 18.50 -5.91 10.35
CA GLY A 297 19.62 -6.70 9.82
C GLY A 297 19.23 -8.06 9.20
N VAL A 298 18.01 -8.55 9.42
CA VAL A 298 17.53 -9.80 8.78
C VAL A 298 17.12 -9.52 7.34
N LEU A 299 17.50 -10.42 6.43
CA LEU A 299 17.14 -10.26 5.02
C LEU A 299 15.67 -10.62 4.75
N GLY A 300 14.99 -9.85 3.93
CA GLY A 300 13.61 -10.16 3.49
C GLY A 300 13.52 -11.55 2.84
N SER A 301 14.55 -11.98 2.12
CA SER A 301 14.64 -13.33 1.54
C SER A 301 14.77 -14.45 2.58
N ASP A 302 15.40 -14.18 3.73
CA ASP A 302 15.52 -15.18 4.81
C ASP A 302 14.17 -15.37 5.50
N MET A 303 13.39 -14.30 5.65
CA MET A 303 12.01 -14.38 6.16
C MET A 303 11.12 -15.19 5.23
N GLN A 304 11.22 -14.96 3.92
CA GLN A 304 10.52 -15.78 2.92
C GLN A 304 10.94 -17.24 2.97
N LYS A 305 12.24 -17.50 3.12
CA LYS A 305 12.78 -18.87 3.25
C LYS A 305 12.22 -19.58 4.47
N LEU A 306 12.17 -18.92 5.62
CA LEU A 306 11.55 -19.45 6.85
C LEU A 306 10.10 -19.90 6.59
N CYS A 307 9.32 -19.03 5.93
CA CYS A 307 7.94 -19.33 5.57
C CYS A 307 7.84 -20.58 4.69
N TYR A 308 8.64 -20.67 3.63
CA TYR A 308 8.69 -21.84 2.78
C TYR A 308 9.05 -23.11 3.55
N ASP A 309 10.09 -23.07 4.37
CA ASP A 309 10.57 -24.23 5.14
C ASP A 309 9.47 -24.78 6.08
N MET A 310 8.73 -23.89 6.74
CA MET A 310 7.64 -24.28 7.64
C MET A 310 6.46 -24.89 6.89
N LEU A 311 6.01 -24.25 5.82
CA LEU A 311 4.86 -24.71 5.06
C LEU A 311 5.16 -26.04 4.32
N GLU A 312 6.37 -26.18 3.75
CA GLU A 312 6.82 -27.44 3.10
C GLU A 312 6.96 -28.58 4.12
N LYS A 313 7.48 -28.30 5.32
CA LYS A 313 7.56 -29.26 6.42
C LYS A 313 6.16 -29.75 6.86
N ALA A 314 5.16 -28.88 6.81
CA ALA A 314 3.77 -29.23 7.11
C ALA A 314 3.07 -29.97 5.96
N GLY A 315 3.75 -30.17 4.82
CA GLY A 315 3.28 -30.93 3.66
C GLY A 315 2.59 -30.10 2.57
N TYR A 316 2.69 -28.78 2.62
CA TYR A 316 2.11 -27.89 1.59
C TYR A 316 3.12 -27.57 0.49
N GLN A 317 2.61 -27.36 -0.72
CA GLN A 317 3.42 -26.88 -1.85
C GLN A 317 3.67 -25.39 -1.72
N THR A 318 4.82 -24.93 -2.25
CA THR A 318 5.18 -23.50 -2.31
C THR A 318 5.73 -23.16 -3.69
N ILE A 319 5.68 -21.87 -4.05
CA ILE A 319 6.26 -21.36 -5.30
C ILE A 319 7.78 -21.19 -5.25
N ARG A 320 8.45 -21.69 -4.20
CA ARG A 320 9.92 -21.60 -4.05
C ARG A 320 10.64 -21.98 -5.33
N GLY A 321 11.58 -21.12 -5.75
CA GLY A 321 12.37 -21.33 -6.97
C GLY A 321 11.53 -21.28 -8.25
N GLY A 322 10.40 -20.61 -8.26
CA GLY A 322 9.54 -20.45 -9.44
C GLY A 322 8.70 -21.69 -9.79
N LYS A 323 8.49 -22.61 -8.83
CA LYS A 323 7.65 -23.80 -9.04
C LYS A 323 6.22 -23.38 -9.40
N LYS A 324 5.66 -24.00 -10.43
CA LYS A 324 4.24 -23.88 -10.77
C LYS A 324 3.43 -24.83 -9.91
N ILE A 325 2.54 -24.29 -9.11
CA ILE A 325 1.64 -25.05 -8.23
C ILE A 325 0.20 -24.62 -8.47
N SER A 326 -0.75 -25.52 -8.25
CA SER A 326 -2.19 -25.25 -8.34
C SER A 326 -2.82 -24.99 -6.96
N LYS A 327 -2.11 -25.37 -5.89
CA LYS A 327 -2.54 -25.15 -4.50
C LYS A 327 -1.34 -25.07 -3.57
N GLY A 328 -1.51 -24.40 -2.44
CA GLY A 328 -0.45 -24.21 -1.46
C GLY A 328 -0.17 -22.71 -1.23
N TYR A 329 1.10 -22.35 -1.08
CA TYR A 329 1.54 -20.97 -0.82
C TYR A 329 2.07 -20.30 -2.09
N THR A 330 1.46 -19.22 -2.52
CA THR A 330 1.59 -18.65 -3.88
C THR A 330 2.14 -17.23 -3.96
N HIS A 331 2.55 -16.61 -2.84
CA HIS A 331 3.00 -15.21 -2.81
C HIS A 331 4.19 -14.97 -1.87
N GLY A 332 4.59 -13.73 -1.70
CA GLY A 332 5.61 -13.29 -0.74
C GLY A 332 5.07 -13.31 0.69
N LEU A 333 5.99 -13.32 1.68
CA LEU A 333 5.62 -13.29 3.09
C LEU A 333 5.04 -11.94 3.51
N GLY A 334 5.39 -10.86 2.80
CA GLY A 334 4.90 -9.52 3.13
C GLY A 334 5.62 -8.41 2.38
N HIS A 335 5.18 -7.22 2.64
CA HIS A 335 5.64 -5.97 2.00
C HIS A 335 5.66 -4.81 2.98
N GLY A 336 6.34 -3.74 2.60
CA GLY A 336 6.30 -2.47 3.32
C GLY A 336 4.92 -1.82 3.24
N ILE A 337 4.56 -1.15 4.32
CA ILE A 337 3.32 -0.41 4.49
C ILE A 337 3.66 1.05 4.78
N GLY A 338 2.95 1.99 4.15
CA GLY A 338 3.18 3.43 4.37
C GLY A 338 2.20 4.31 3.63
N LEU A 339 2.68 5.11 2.69
CA LEU A 339 1.84 5.93 1.81
C LEU A 339 1.24 5.13 0.65
N ALA A 340 1.75 3.94 0.40
CA ALA A 340 1.20 2.97 -0.53
C ALA A 340 1.04 1.63 0.19
N ILE A 341 0.04 0.84 -0.24
CA ILE A 341 -0.19 -0.50 0.32
C ILE A 341 1.00 -1.43 0.04
N HIS A 342 1.56 -1.35 -1.14
CA HIS A 342 2.73 -2.11 -1.55
C HIS A 342 3.94 -1.20 -1.73
N GLU A 343 4.78 -1.04 -0.72
CA GLU A 343 6.06 -0.33 -0.84
C GLU A 343 7.24 -1.17 -0.34
N ALA A 344 8.44 -0.62 -0.41
CA ALA A 344 9.63 -1.27 0.13
C ALA A 344 9.68 -1.14 1.68
N PRO A 345 10.30 -2.13 2.36
CA PRO A 345 10.94 -3.33 1.84
C PRO A 345 9.93 -4.43 1.51
N ARG A 346 10.34 -5.43 0.75
CA ARG A 346 9.53 -6.63 0.52
C ARG A 346 10.17 -7.84 1.19
N MET A 347 9.35 -8.75 1.70
CA MET A 347 9.80 -10.05 2.21
C MET A 347 9.45 -11.11 1.17
N SER A 348 10.36 -11.28 0.21
CA SER A 348 10.23 -12.26 -0.87
C SER A 348 11.58 -12.81 -1.28
N GLU A 349 11.60 -13.93 -2.01
CA GLU A 349 12.81 -14.67 -2.41
C GLU A 349 13.86 -13.79 -3.12
N PHE A 350 13.42 -12.73 -3.80
CA PHE A 350 14.29 -11.87 -4.62
C PHE A 350 14.88 -10.68 -3.85
N TYR A 351 14.35 -10.35 -2.66
CA TYR A 351 14.77 -9.17 -1.90
C TYR A 351 15.83 -9.52 -0.86
N LYS A 352 17.09 -9.34 -1.25
CA LYS A 352 18.28 -9.60 -0.43
C LYS A 352 18.78 -8.36 0.33
N TYR A 353 17.87 -7.44 0.64
CA TYR A 353 18.18 -6.27 1.46
C TYR A 353 17.80 -6.54 2.91
N PRO A 354 18.62 -6.07 3.88
CA PRO A 354 18.28 -6.17 5.28
C PRO A 354 17.07 -5.30 5.61
N LEU A 355 16.23 -5.80 6.50
CA LEU A 355 15.24 -4.97 7.17
C LEU A 355 15.97 -3.95 8.05
N GLU A 356 15.46 -2.73 8.11
CA GLU A 356 16.00 -1.63 8.91
C GLU A 356 15.06 -1.32 10.07
N GLU A 357 15.60 -0.72 11.14
CA GLU A 357 14.78 -0.21 12.24
C GLU A 357 13.73 0.77 11.68
N HIS A 358 12.50 0.66 12.17
CA HIS A 358 11.34 1.41 11.69
C HIS A 358 10.91 1.13 10.24
N ASN A 359 11.30 -0.01 9.66
CA ASN A 359 10.52 -0.54 8.57
C ASN A 359 9.16 -1.02 9.11
N VAL A 360 8.07 -0.58 8.51
CA VAL A 360 6.74 -1.11 8.81
C VAL A 360 6.36 -2.07 7.69
N VAL A 361 6.10 -3.33 8.05
CA VAL A 361 5.87 -4.41 7.07
C VAL A 361 4.68 -5.28 7.46
N SER A 362 3.99 -5.85 6.47
CA SER A 362 3.02 -6.92 6.68
C SER A 362 3.72 -8.26 6.94
N VAL A 363 3.04 -9.17 7.66
CA VAL A 363 3.45 -10.57 7.84
C VAL A 363 2.21 -11.42 7.57
N GLU A 364 2.09 -11.97 6.36
CA GLU A 364 0.84 -12.47 5.78
C GLU A 364 0.95 -13.85 5.11
N PRO A 365 1.48 -14.89 5.75
CA PRO A 365 1.48 -16.20 5.13
C PRO A 365 0.04 -16.67 4.85
N GLY A 366 -0.13 -17.40 3.75
CA GLY A 366 -1.45 -17.93 3.35
C GLY A 366 -1.34 -19.30 2.69
N LEU A 367 -2.41 -20.07 2.77
CA LEU A 367 -2.57 -21.36 2.09
C LEU A 367 -3.86 -21.34 1.29
N TYR A 368 -3.77 -21.80 0.05
CA TYR A 368 -4.87 -21.75 -0.91
C TYR A 368 -5.09 -23.10 -1.57
N ASP A 369 -6.33 -23.57 -1.54
CA ASP A 369 -6.75 -24.81 -2.21
C ASP A 369 -8.05 -24.55 -2.98
N PRO A 370 -8.07 -24.67 -4.32
CA PRO A 370 -9.26 -24.39 -5.15
C PRO A 370 -10.51 -25.21 -4.80
N GLU A 371 -10.37 -26.32 -4.10
CA GLU A 371 -11.49 -27.15 -3.66
C GLU A 371 -12.05 -26.71 -2.30
N ILE A 372 -11.25 -25.97 -1.52
CA ILE A 372 -11.55 -25.62 -0.12
C ILE A 372 -11.74 -24.11 0.06
N GLY A 373 -10.79 -23.34 -0.43
CA GLY A 373 -10.69 -21.88 -0.24
C GLY A 373 -9.31 -21.46 0.23
N GLY A 374 -9.22 -20.22 0.71
CA GLY A 374 -8.02 -19.61 1.24
C GLY A 374 -8.03 -19.50 2.76
N VAL A 375 -6.83 -19.55 3.34
CA VAL A 375 -6.55 -19.15 4.72
C VAL A 375 -5.35 -18.23 4.70
N ARG A 376 -5.53 -16.96 5.07
CA ARG A 376 -4.48 -15.96 5.27
C ARG A 376 -4.67 -15.31 6.63
N ILE A 377 -3.57 -15.12 7.34
CA ILE A 377 -3.54 -14.38 8.62
C ILE A 377 -2.41 -13.38 8.52
N GLU A 378 -2.75 -12.14 8.71
CA GLU A 378 -1.84 -11.02 8.52
C GLU A 378 -1.86 -10.07 9.70
N ASP A 379 -0.68 -9.64 10.09
CA ASP A 379 -0.45 -8.53 11.01
C ASP A 379 0.56 -7.55 10.39
N VAL A 380 0.49 -6.30 10.81
CA VAL A 380 1.46 -5.26 10.49
C VAL A 380 2.40 -5.07 11.67
N VAL A 381 3.71 -5.05 11.41
CA VAL A 381 4.73 -4.91 12.44
C VAL A 381 5.71 -3.76 12.15
N ASP A 382 6.14 -3.06 13.18
CA ASP A 382 7.26 -2.10 13.17
C ASP A 382 8.53 -2.81 13.59
N VAL A 383 9.54 -2.83 12.72
CA VAL A 383 10.83 -3.50 12.94
C VAL A 383 11.67 -2.72 13.95
N THR A 384 12.22 -3.42 14.93
CA THR A 384 13.13 -2.85 15.94
C THR A 384 14.51 -3.51 15.86
N LYS A 385 15.47 -2.99 16.61
CA LYS A 385 16.83 -3.59 16.69
C LYS A 385 16.84 -5.04 17.15
N LYS A 386 15.90 -5.44 18.01
CA LYS A 386 15.92 -6.77 18.65
C LYS A 386 14.73 -7.67 18.30
N GLY A 387 13.77 -7.18 17.56
CA GLY A 387 12.53 -7.87 17.23
C GLY A 387 11.62 -6.98 16.42
N CYS A 388 10.31 -7.07 16.63
CA CYS A 388 9.32 -6.15 16.08
C CYS A 388 8.21 -5.83 17.08
N ASN A 389 7.57 -4.68 16.90
CA ASN A 389 6.36 -4.30 17.61
C ASN A 389 5.15 -4.63 16.73
N ASN A 390 4.28 -5.53 17.19
CA ASN A 390 3.04 -5.79 16.46
C ASN A 390 2.10 -4.58 16.60
N LEU A 391 1.78 -3.93 15.47
CA LEU A 391 0.84 -2.82 15.42
C LEU A 391 -0.62 -3.31 15.37
N THR A 392 -0.84 -4.56 15.02
CA THR A 392 -2.17 -5.21 15.00
C THR A 392 -2.50 -5.79 16.37
N ARG A 393 -3.64 -5.41 16.94
CA ARG A 393 -4.07 -5.82 18.29
C ARG A 393 -5.27 -6.77 18.29
N MET A 394 -5.85 -7.02 17.12
CA MET A 394 -7.02 -7.88 16.98
C MET A 394 -6.67 -9.34 17.22
N ASP A 395 -7.44 -10.00 18.08
CA ASP A 395 -7.32 -11.44 18.34
C ASP A 395 -7.48 -12.28 17.05
N ILE A 396 -6.84 -13.46 17.06
CA ILE A 396 -6.87 -14.41 15.96
C ILE A 396 -7.67 -15.63 16.39
N PHE A 397 -8.78 -15.90 15.73
CA PHE A 397 -9.64 -17.04 15.96
C PHE A 397 -10.24 -17.50 14.63
N LEU A 398 -10.59 -18.78 14.53
CA LEU A 398 -11.12 -19.36 13.29
C LEU A 398 -12.65 -19.44 13.30
N GLU A 399 -13.25 -19.96 14.36
CA GLU A 399 -14.69 -20.26 14.40
C GLU A 399 -15.47 -19.15 15.12
N VAL A 400 -16.63 -18.75 14.55
CA VAL A 400 -17.51 -17.71 15.07
C VAL A 400 -18.98 -18.15 15.09
#